data_37289a2d31d9c7e63e1c9fb8e3485fcf
#
_entry.id   37289a2d31d9c7e63e1c9fb8e3485fcf
#
_cell.length_a   1.000
_cell.length_b   1.000
_cell.length_c   1.000
_cell.angle_alpha   90.00
_cell.angle_beta   90.00
_cell.angle_gamma   90.00
#
_symmetry.space_group_name_H-M   'P 1'
#
loop_
_entity.id
_entity.type
_entity.pdbx_description
1 polymer ?
#
loop_
_entity_poly.entity_id
_entity_poly.type
_entity_poly.pdbx_seq_one_letter_code
_entity_poly.pdbx_strand_id
1 'polypeptide(L)'
;MVRSSDPLPHGESEFAHAGLTPVASVRVKPPRVEGVPIAYECVLREGIALGRSTWVMGEVVQVHIDERVYVGEKRGLNHRIDVLKHIELRPYARLGSNFYSKLREIETLERRDGGQQGT
;
A
#
# COMPACT_ATOMS: atom_id res chain seq x y z
N MET A 1 -1.14 12.90 -0.92
CA MET A 1 -0.79 12.37 0.42
C MET A 1 -0.76 13.44 1.49
N VAL A 2 -0.03 14.54 1.34
CA VAL A 2 0.05 15.59 2.39
C VAL A 2 -1.31 16.19 2.72
N ARG A 3 -2.17 16.47 1.73
CA ARG A 3 -3.50 17.03 1.96
C ARG A 3 -4.44 16.12 2.74
N SER A 4 -4.27 14.79 2.65
CA SER A 4 -5.11 13.86 3.40
C SER A 4 -4.78 13.83 4.89
N SER A 5 -3.65 14.42 5.31
CA SER A 5 -3.27 14.54 6.70
C SER A 5 -3.56 15.92 7.31
N ASP A 6 -4.16 16.83 6.55
CA ASP A 6 -4.59 18.12 7.06
C ASP A 6 -5.72 17.93 8.09
N PRO A 7 -5.73 18.69 9.20
CA PRO A 7 -6.83 18.61 10.15
C PRO A 7 -8.12 19.16 9.51
N LEU A 8 -9.18 18.36 9.53
CA LEU A 8 -10.49 18.74 9.03
C LEU A 8 -11.53 18.74 10.15
N PRO A 9 -12.57 19.61 10.04
CA PRO A 9 -13.72 19.52 10.91
C PRO A 9 -14.35 18.13 10.87
N HIS A 10 -14.91 17.71 11.99
CA HIS A 10 -15.59 16.43 12.10
C HIS A 10 -16.76 16.35 11.11
N GLY A 11 -16.82 15.28 10.32
CA GLY A 11 -17.83 15.06 9.30
C GLY A 11 -17.44 15.50 7.90
N GLU A 12 -16.31 16.21 7.72
CA GLU A 12 -15.80 16.50 6.38
C GLU A 12 -14.99 15.33 5.84
N SER A 13 -15.14 15.07 4.54
CA SER A 13 -14.43 13.99 3.85
C SER A 13 -13.05 14.42 3.42
N GLU A 14 -12.04 13.66 3.77
CA GLU A 14 -10.67 13.85 3.28
C GLU A 14 -10.56 13.64 1.78
N PHE A 15 -11.44 12.82 1.19
CA PHE A 15 -11.49 12.64 -0.27
C PHE A 15 -11.73 13.94 -1.01
N ALA A 16 -12.75 14.68 -0.60
CA ALA A 16 -13.08 15.97 -1.22
C ALA A 16 -11.96 16.99 -1.01
N HIS A 17 -11.42 17.08 0.20
CA HIS A 17 -10.33 18.00 0.55
C HIS A 17 -9.06 17.73 -0.25
N ALA A 18 -8.69 16.46 -0.42
CA ALA A 18 -7.49 16.07 -1.17
C ALA A 18 -7.70 16.04 -2.69
N GLY A 19 -8.93 16.30 -3.18
CA GLY A 19 -9.25 16.21 -4.60
C GLY A 19 -9.25 14.79 -5.15
N LEU A 20 -9.59 13.81 -4.30
CA LEU A 20 -9.63 12.39 -4.66
C LEU A 20 -11.07 11.94 -4.86
N THR A 21 -11.25 10.96 -5.74
CA THR A 21 -12.57 10.37 -6.02
C THR A 21 -12.72 9.04 -5.32
N PRO A 22 -13.75 8.86 -4.47
CA PRO A 22 -14.02 7.58 -3.86
C PRO A 22 -14.67 6.61 -4.84
N VAL A 23 -14.30 5.34 -4.74
CA VAL A 23 -14.89 4.23 -5.48
C VAL A 23 -15.34 3.17 -4.47
N ALA A 24 -16.52 2.60 -4.70
CA ALA A 24 -17.06 1.57 -3.82
C ALA A 24 -16.11 0.38 -3.68
N SER A 25 -15.92 -0.07 -2.45
CA SER A 25 -15.19 -1.28 -2.14
C SER A 25 -16.07 -2.52 -2.38
N VAL A 26 -15.44 -3.67 -2.52
CA VAL A 26 -16.11 -4.96 -2.80
C VAL A 26 -16.47 -5.69 -1.51
N ARG A 27 -15.57 -5.72 -0.55
CA ARG A 27 -15.67 -6.53 0.67
C ARG A 27 -15.89 -5.72 1.94
N VAL A 28 -15.58 -4.44 1.93
CA VAL A 28 -15.68 -3.56 3.10
C VAL A 28 -16.50 -2.32 2.77
N LYS A 29 -17.04 -1.66 3.81
CA LYS A 29 -17.84 -0.43 3.64
C LYS A 29 -17.04 0.80 3.23
N PRO A 30 -15.87 1.08 3.84
CA PRO A 30 -15.08 2.25 3.46
C PRO A 30 -14.71 2.21 1.98
N PRO A 31 -14.82 3.34 1.27
CA PRO A 31 -14.46 3.40 -0.14
C PRO A 31 -12.94 3.36 -0.32
N ARG A 32 -12.53 3.00 -1.52
CA ARG A 32 -11.14 3.09 -1.96
C ARG A 32 -10.94 4.30 -2.87
N VAL A 33 -9.70 4.64 -3.14
CA VAL A 33 -9.34 5.79 -3.98
C VAL A 33 -9.30 5.37 -5.45
N GLU A 34 -10.01 6.10 -6.32
CA GLU A 34 -9.96 5.87 -7.76
C GLU A 34 -8.58 6.18 -8.33
N GLY A 35 -8.14 5.40 -9.30
CA GLY A 35 -6.93 5.66 -10.09
C GLY A 35 -5.61 5.28 -9.40
N VAL A 36 -5.65 4.72 -8.20
CA VAL A 36 -4.43 4.22 -7.57
C VAL A 36 -4.01 2.89 -8.20
N PRO A 37 -2.70 2.63 -8.33
CA PRO A 37 -2.23 1.40 -8.97
C PRO A 37 -2.53 0.14 -8.14
N ILE A 38 -2.50 0.24 -6.82
CA ILE A 38 -2.84 -0.86 -5.91
C ILE A 38 -3.69 -0.32 -4.77
N ALA A 39 -4.75 -1.05 -4.41
CA ALA A 39 -5.57 -0.77 -3.24
C ALA A 39 -5.84 -2.06 -2.47
N TYR A 40 -5.80 -1.97 -1.15
CA TYR A 40 -6.15 -3.07 -0.25
C TYR A 40 -7.44 -2.74 0.49
N GLU A 41 -8.37 -3.69 0.51
CA GLU A 41 -9.51 -3.65 1.41
C GLU A 41 -9.17 -4.47 2.65
N CYS A 42 -9.26 -3.84 3.81
CA CYS A 42 -8.84 -4.46 5.06
C CYS A 42 -9.95 -4.43 6.10
N VAL A 43 -9.96 -5.42 6.97
CA VAL A 43 -10.75 -5.40 8.19
C VAL A 43 -9.82 -5.22 9.39
N LEU A 44 -10.27 -4.46 10.39
CA LEU A 44 -9.49 -4.24 11.59
C LEU A 44 -9.34 -5.55 12.36
N ARG A 45 -8.11 -5.89 12.72
CA ARG A 45 -7.80 -7.05 13.57
C ARG A 45 -7.43 -6.64 14.98
N GLU A 46 -6.59 -5.65 15.13
CA GLU A 46 -6.13 -5.21 16.44
C GLU A 46 -5.66 -3.76 16.41
N GLY A 47 -5.90 -3.06 17.52
CA GLY A 47 -5.33 -1.74 17.76
C GLY A 47 -4.62 -1.73 19.11
N ILE A 48 -3.37 -1.26 19.13
CA ILE A 48 -2.55 -1.19 20.33
C ILE A 48 -2.19 0.26 20.59
N ALA A 49 -2.56 0.76 21.79
CA ALA A 49 -2.23 2.12 22.18
C ALA A 49 -0.75 2.23 22.55
N LEU A 50 -0.06 3.17 21.91
CA LEU A 50 1.35 3.48 22.15
C LEU A 50 1.50 4.97 22.43
N GLY A 51 1.33 5.39 23.67
CA GLY A 51 1.34 6.80 24.03
C GLY A 51 0.20 7.57 23.36
N ARG A 52 0.54 8.56 22.51
CA ARG A 52 -0.43 9.34 21.73
C ARG A 52 -0.79 8.68 20.41
N SER A 53 -0.11 7.60 20.05
CA SER A 53 -0.32 6.90 18.80
C SER A 53 -1.01 5.57 19.04
N THR A 54 -1.59 5.02 17.97
CA THR A 54 -2.18 3.69 17.96
C THR A 54 -1.55 2.88 16.86
N TRP A 55 -1.04 1.71 17.21
CA TRP A 55 -0.62 0.71 16.25
C TRP A 55 -1.86 -0.04 15.77
N VAL A 56 -2.16 0.01 14.49
CA VAL A 56 -3.34 -0.61 13.91
C VAL A 56 -2.92 -1.76 12.98
N MET A 57 -3.49 -2.94 13.20
CA MET A 57 -3.30 -4.09 12.33
C MET A 57 -4.59 -4.39 11.57
N GLY A 58 -4.49 -4.43 10.25
CA GLY A 58 -5.58 -4.81 9.37
C GLY A 58 -5.29 -6.11 8.65
N GLU A 59 -6.31 -6.93 8.46
CA GLU A 59 -6.25 -8.09 7.58
C GLU A 59 -6.71 -7.71 6.19
N VAL A 60 -5.90 -7.98 5.18
CA VAL A 60 -6.25 -7.74 3.78
C VAL A 60 -7.25 -8.80 3.34
N VAL A 61 -8.45 -8.38 2.95
CA VAL A 61 -9.52 -9.27 2.48
C VAL A 61 -9.77 -9.16 0.98
N GLN A 62 -9.28 -8.11 0.34
CA GLN A 62 -9.38 -7.90 -1.10
C GLN A 62 -8.22 -7.04 -1.58
N VAL A 63 -7.66 -7.38 -2.73
CA VAL A 63 -6.59 -6.62 -3.40
C VAL A 63 -7.08 -6.16 -4.76
N HIS A 64 -6.88 -4.89 -5.05
CA HIS A 64 -7.14 -4.31 -6.37
C HIS A 64 -5.82 -3.93 -7.01
N ILE A 65 -5.57 -4.44 -8.20
CA ILE A 65 -4.34 -4.16 -8.96
C ILE A 65 -4.75 -3.61 -10.32
N ASP A 66 -4.23 -2.45 -10.68
CA ASP A 66 -4.46 -1.84 -11.99
C ASP A 66 -3.69 -2.62 -13.07
N GLU A 67 -4.33 -2.90 -14.20
CA GLU A 67 -3.71 -3.62 -15.30
C GLU A 67 -2.43 -2.95 -15.82
N ARG A 68 -2.32 -1.64 -15.70
CA ARG A 68 -1.12 -0.89 -16.11
C ARG A 68 0.14 -1.32 -15.39
N VAL A 69 0.02 -1.82 -14.16
CA VAL A 69 1.17 -2.26 -13.34
C VAL A 69 1.25 -3.77 -13.21
N TYR A 70 0.26 -4.51 -13.69
CA TYR A 70 0.23 -5.96 -13.63
C TYR A 70 0.99 -6.56 -14.81
N VAL A 71 1.97 -7.40 -14.54
CA VAL A 71 2.78 -8.09 -15.56
C VAL A 71 2.28 -9.51 -15.79
N GLY A 72 1.87 -10.19 -14.77
CA GLY A 72 1.43 -11.56 -14.83
C GLY A 72 1.69 -12.32 -13.53
N GLU A 73 1.54 -13.62 -13.59
CA GLU A 73 1.80 -14.51 -12.46
C GLU A 73 3.08 -15.31 -12.69
N LYS A 74 3.83 -15.53 -11.64
CA LYS A 74 4.90 -16.53 -11.63
C LYS A 74 4.68 -17.51 -10.48
N ARG A 75 5.22 -18.70 -10.61
CA ARG A 75 5.14 -19.69 -9.55
C ARG A 75 6.16 -19.35 -8.46
N GLY A 76 5.66 -19.06 -7.27
CA GLY A 76 6.48 -19.00 -6.06
C GLY A 76 6.72 -20.36 -5.45
N LEU A 77 7.32 -20.41 -4.26
CA LEU A 77 7.69 -21.67 -3.61
C LEU A 77 6.49 -22.60 -3.41
N ASN A 78 5.38 -22.11 -2.87
CA ASN A 78 4.16 -22.88 -2.60
C ASN A 78 2.88 -22.23 -3.15
N HIS A 79 3.00 -21.14 -3.88
CA HIS A 79 1.85 -20.39 -4.37
C HIS A 79 2.23 -19.55 -5.59
N ARG A 80 1.23 -19.03 -6.26
CA ARG A 80 1.42 -18.07 -7.35
C ARG A 80 1.70 -16.69 -6.78
N ILE A 81 2.55 -15.95 -7.46
CA ILE A 81 2.93 -14.59 -7.10
C ILE A 81 2.65 -13.69 -8.29
N ASP A 82 1.93 -12.61 -8.04
CA ASP A 82 1.71 -11.57 -9.03
C ASP A 82 3.00 -10.78 -9.25
N VAL A 83 3.34 -10.59 -10.52
CA VAL A 83 4.50 -9.80 -10.92
C VAL A 83 4.05 -8.39 -11.30
N LEU A 84 4.61 -7.40 -10.64
CA LEU A 84 4.24 -6.00 -10.82
C LEU A 84 5.39 -5.20 -11.42
N LYS A 85 5.03 -4.14 -12.12
CA LYS A 85 5.99 -3.15 -12.64
C LYS A 85 6.37 -2.17 -11.53
N HIS A 86 7.42 -2.44 -10.81
CA HIS A 86 7.83 -1.64 -9.64
C HIS A 86 7.99 -0.15 -9.94
N ILE A 87 8.60 0.17 -11.09
CA ILE A 87 8.84 1.56 -11.46
C ILE A 87 7.55 2.34 -11.72
N GLU A 88 6.51 1.67 -12.19
CA GLU A 88 5.22 2.29 -12.44
C GLU A 88 4.45 2.59 -11.15
N LEU A 89 4.77 1.91 -10.07
CA LEU A 89 4.15 2.15 -8.75
C LEU A 89 4.62 3.46 -8.13
N ARG A 90 5.80 3.95 -8.51
CA ARG A 90 6.37 5.23 -8.07
C ARG A 90 6.24 5.48 -6.57
N PRO A 91 6.73 4.58 -5.73
CA PRO A 91 6.56 4.72 -4.30
C PRO A 91 7.31 5.92 -3.73
N TYR A 92 6.86 6.37 -2.56
CA TYR A 92 7.49 7.45 -1.80
C TYR A 92 7.89 6.93 -0.42
N ALA A 93 9.05 7.34 0.04
CA ALA A 93 9.45 7.17 1.43
C ALA A 93 9.15 8.43 2.22
N ARG A 94 8.49 8.31 3.36
CA ARG A 94 8.28 9.43 4.27
C ARG A 94 9.50 9.62 5.16
N LEU A 95 10.00 10.84 5.22
CA LEU A 95 11.20 11.21 5.99
C LEU A 95 10.88 11.98 7.27
N GLY A 96 9.61 12.07 7.62
CA GLY A 96 9.15 12.84 8.77
C GLY A 96 8.69 14.24 8.39
N SER A 97 7.89 14.89 9.26
CA SER A 97 7.26 16.17 8.98
C SER A 97 6.61 16.18 7.57
N ASN A 98 6.93 17.15 6.73
CA ASN A 98 6.45 17.25 5.35
C ASN A 98 7.46 16.76 4.31
N PHE A 99 8.49 16.03 4.73
CA PHE A 99 9.55 15.57 3.84
C PHE A 99 9.25 14.17 3.30
N TYR A 100 9.42 14.00 1.99
CA TYR A 100 9.22 12.75 1.28
C TYR A 100 10.34 12.56 0.26
N SER A 101 10.75 11.33 0.04
CA SER A 101 11.67 10.94 -1.03
C SER A 101 10.95 10.07 -2.06
N LYS A 102 11.21 10.34 -3.32
CA LYS A 102 10.72 9.47 -4.42
C LYS A 102 11.69 8.31 -4.60
N LEU A 103 11.17 7.09 -4.55
CA LEU A 103 11.95 5.89 -4.82
C LEU A 103 11.93 5.63 -6.33
N ARG A 104 13.04 5.84 -7.01
CA ARG A 104 13.15 5.77 -8.47
C ARG A 104 14.10 4.68 -8.95
N GLU A 105 15.19 4.46 -8.23
CA GLU A 105 16.17 3.47 -8.59
C GLU A 105 15.81 2.12 -8.00
N ILE A 106 15.91 1.09 -8.82
CA ILE A 106 15.59 -0.29 -8.43
C ILE A 106 16.84 -1.12 -8.63
N GLU A 107 17.30 -1.75 -7.57
CA GLU A 107 18.40 -2.69 -7.60
C GLU A 107 17.88 -4.11 -7.37
N THR A 108 18.47 -5.06 -8.04
CA THR A 108 18.19 -6.47 -7.80
C THR A 108 19.31 -7.08 -6.98
N LEU A 109 18.97 -7.63 -5.83
CA LEU A 109 19.89 -8.38 -5.02
C LEU A 109 19.69 -9.88 -5.30
N GLU A 110 20.74 -10.54 -5.75
CA GLU A 110 20.68 -11.98 -5.94
C GLU A 110 20.73 -12.69 -4.58
N ARG A 111 19.77 -13.54 -4.38
CA ARG A 111 19.73 -14.36 -3.17
C ARG A 111 20.60 -15.59 -3.38
N ARG A 112 21.55 -15.80 -2.51
CA ARG A 112 22.32 -17.06 -2.50
C ARG A 112 21.44 -18.21 -2.02
N ASP A 113 21.57 -19.35 -2.65
CA ASP A 113 20.86 -20.55 -2.22
C ASP A 113 21.28 -20.93 -0.80
N GLY A 114 20.32 -21.16 0.07
CA GLY A 114 20.58 -21.48 1.48
C GLY A 114 21.45 -22.72 1.69
N GLY A 115 21.32 -23.73 0.82
CA GLY A 115 22.11 -24.94 0.88
C GLY A 115 23.58 -24.76 0.55
N GLN A 116 23.97 -23.68 -0.08
CA GLN A 116 25.35 -23.33 -0.40
C GLN A 116 26.02 -22.55 0.71
N GLN A 117 25.29 -22.24 1.72
CA GLN A 117 25.78 -21.52 2.89
C GLN A 117 26.58 -22.41 3.84
N GLY A 118 27.07 -23.49 3.43
CA GLY A 118 27.79 -24.47 4.25
C GLY A 118 28.73 -23.95 5.35
N THR A 119 28.41 -22.79 5.72
CA THR A 119 29.09 -22.06 6.80
C THR A 119 28.11 -21.83 7.93
#